data_6bf871b5890bdc3cf4dceb28ebc0641f
#
_entry.id   6bf871b5890bdc3cf4dceb28ebc0641f
#
_cell.length_a   1.000
_cell.length_b   1.000
_cell.length_c   1.000
_cell.angle_alpha   90.00
_cell.angle_beta   90.00
_cell.angle_gamma   90.00
#
_symmetry.space_group_name_H-M   'P 1'
#
loop_
_entity.id
_entity.type
_entity.pdbx_description
1 polymer ?
#
loop_
_entity_poly.entity_id
_entity_poly.type
_entity_poly.pdbx_seq_one_letter_code
_entity_poly.pdbx_strand_id
1 'polypeptide(L)'
;MALCLRARREGDPGELIVLKVADLDAAVRLAGRRGLPALGEETTFGDRRLVRLDPAAAGGLNLALVAGDGPGLSAPAVSEASAVSALDHVVIAARSGDRALALWGARLGLDLRLDRSNPAWGARQMFFACGGLVMEVVLRLGEAETTDRPDDFNGLAWRAADADAVQGRLAGLGFNVSEVRNGRKPGTRIFTLREGVPFTPTVVLQQNAGTAGAEP
;
A
#
# COMPACT_ATOMS: atom_id res chain seq x y z
N MET A 1 -0.78 4.83 -12.07
CA MET A 1 -1.43 3.67 -11.44
C MET A 1 -2.11 4.16 -10.16
N ALA A 2 -3.23 3.58 -9.74
CA ALA A 2 -3.90 3.94 -8.47
C ALA A 2 -4.31 2.66 -7.75
N LEU A 3 -4.44 2.71 -6.42
CA LEU A 3 -4.87 1.59 -5.58
C LEU A 3 -6.38 1.67 -5.34
N CYS A 4 -7.04 0.53 -5.35
CA CYS A 4 -8.43 0.39 -4.92
C CYS A 4 -8.50 -0.61 -3.76
N LEU A 5 -9.21 -0.23 -2.69
CA LEU A 5 -9.47 -1.09 -1.55
C LEU A 5 -10.93 -1.55 -1.58
N ARG A 6 -11.15 -2.82 -1.28
CA ARG A 6 -12.49 -3.42 -1.17
C ARG A 6 -12.63 -4.15 0.15
N ALA A 7 -13.80 -4.05 0.78
CA ALA A 7 -14.11 -4.89 1.93
C ALA A 7 -14.04 -6.37 1.54
N ARG A 8 -13.44 -7.17 2.40
CA ARG A 8 -13.34 -8.63 2.23
C ARG A 8 -14.75 -9.24 2.30
N ARG A 9 -15.02 -10.20 1.41
CA ARG A 9 -16.20 -11.06 1.46
C ARG A 9 -15.79 -12.45 1.96
N GLU A 10 -16.75 -13.17 2.50
CA GLU A 10 -16.56 -14.58 2.87
C GLU A 10 -16.11 -15.38 1.63
N GLY A 11 -15.03 -16.17 1.77
CA GLY A 11 -14.41 -16.92 0.66
C GLY A 11 -13.40 -16.15 -0.18
N ASP A 12 -13.16 -14.86 0.07
CA ASP A 12 -12.09 -14.13 -0.61
C ASP A 12 -10.70 -14.66 -0.18
N PRO A 13 -9.76 -14.81 -1.13
CA PRO A 13 -8.43 -15.40 -0.87
C PRO A 13 -7.45 -14.47 -0.13
N GLY A 14 -7.92 -13.59 0.73
CA GLY A 14 -7.12 -12.60 1.42
C GLY A 14 -7.20 -11.20 0.81
N GLU A 15 -6.22 -10.37 1.12
CA GLU A 15 -6.13 -9.01 0.59
C GLU A 15 -5.85 -9.04 -0.92
N LEU A 16 -6.56 -8.21 -1.68
CA LEU A 16 -6.34 -8.01 -3.11
C LEU A 16 -5.89 -6.58 -3.36
N ILE A 17 -4.68 -6.41 -3.85
CA ILE A 17 -4.17 -5.11 -4.29
C ILE A 17 -4.59 -4.91 -5.74
N VAL A 18 -5.49 -3.96 -5.97
CA VAL A 18 -5.99 -3.63 -7.31
C VAL A 18 -5.28 -2.38 -7.82
N LEU A 19 -4.56 -2.51 -8.92
CA LEU A 19 -3.82 -1.44 -9.56
C LEU A 19 -4.59 -0.93 -10.78
N LYS A 20 -4.97 0.33 -10.75
CA LYS A 20 -5.66 0.98 -11.86
C LYS A 20 -4.68 1.36 -12.97
N VAL A 21 -5.03 1.04 -14.20
CA VAL A 21 -4.25 1.32 -15.41
C VAL A 21 -5.09 2.05 -16.45
N ALA A 22 -4.46 2.85 -17.31
CA ALA A 22 -5.16 3.59 -18.36
C ALA A 22 -5.68 2.66 -19.48
N ASP A 23 -4.84 1.69 -19.89
CA ASP A 23 -5.18 0.68 -20.90
C ASP A 23 -4.91 -0.70 -20.29
N LEU A 24 -5.99 -1.44 -19.98
CA LEU A 24 -5.91 -2.74 -19.33
C LEU A 24 -5.25 -3.78 -20.25
N ASP A 25 -5.63 -3.82 -21.53
CA ASP A 25 -5.11 -4.82 -22.45
C ASP A 25 -3.62 -4.61 -22.71
N ALA A 26 -3.19 -3.38 -22.89
CA ALA A 26 -1.78 -3.05 -23.02
C ALA A 26 -0.98 -3.37 -21.74
N ALA A 27 -1.53 -3.05 -20.56
CA ALA A 27 -0.90 -3.32 -19.27
C ALA A 27 -0.76 -4.83 -19.00
N VAL A 28 -1.81 -5.62 -19.28
CA VAL A 28 -1.79 -7.09 -19.14
C VAL A 28 -0.77 -7.72 -20.09
N ARG A 29 -0.76 -7.30 -21.36
CA ARG A 29 0.25 -7.79 -22.33
C ARG A 29 1.67 -7.43 -21.89
N LEU A 30 1.88 -6.22 -21.38
CA LEU A 30 3.20 -5.77 -20.92
C LEU A 30 3.65 -6.55 -19.69
N ALA A 31 2.77 -6.72 -18.68
CA ALA A 31 3.04 -7.52 -17.49
C ALA A 31 3.41 -8.97 -17.88
N GLY A 32 2.64 -9.61 -18.77
CA GLY A 32 2.93 -10.94 -19.24
C GLY A 32 4.31 -11.07 -19.92
N ARG A 33 4.67 -10.12 -20.79
CA ARG A 33 6.03 -10.09 -21.41
C ARG A 33 7.15 -9.92 -20.39
N ARG A 34 6.86 -9.30 -19.23
CA ARG A 34 7.80 -9.07 -18.14
C ARG A 34 7.77 -10.19 -17.08
N GLY A 35 7.13 -11.32 -17.39
CA GLY A 35 7.06 -12.48 -16.50
C GLY A 35 6.08 -12.34 -15.34
N LEU A 36 5.01 -11.55 -15.53
CA LEU A 36 3.88 -11.42 -14.60
C LEU A 36 2.58 -11.69 -15.37
N PRO A 37 2.25 -12.96 -15.67
CA PRO A 37 1.11 -13.32 -16.50
C PRO A 37 -0.23 -13.11 -15.79
N ALA A 38 -1.29 -13.01 -16.57
CA ALA A 38 -2.65 -13.05 -16.06
C ALA A 38 -2.97 -14.44 -15.49
N LEU A 39 -3.82 -14.48 -14.46
CA LEU A 39 -4.33 -15.68 -13.81
C LEU A 39 -5.81 -15.86 -14.13
N GLY A 40 -6.15 -16.96 -14.81
CA GLY A 40 -7.53 -17.33 -15.09
C GLY A 40 -8.25 -16.37 -16.04
N GLU A 41 -9.58 -16.42 -15.95
CA GLU A 41 -10.44 -15.58 -16.78
C GLU A 41 -10.56 -14.16 -16.22
N GLU A 42 -10.87 -13.22 -17.10
CA GLU A 42 -11.21 -11.85 -16.74
C GLU A 42 -12.49 -11.83 -15.90
N THR A 43 -12.49 -11.01 -14.87
CA THR A 43 -13.64 -10.79 -14.00
C THR A 43 -14.04 -9.31 -13.99
N THR A 44 -14.99 -8.93 -13.15
CA THR A 44 -15.41 -7.54 -13.01
C THR A 44 -15.19 -7.03 -11.58
N PHE A 45 -14.88 -5.74 -11.48
CA PHE A 45 -14.88 -4.98 -10.24
C PHE A 45 -15.85 -3.80 -10.41
N GLY A 46 -17.08 -3.96 -9.88
CA GLY A 46 -18.19 -3.10 -10.27
C GLY A 46 -18.54 -3.32 -11.75
N ASP A 47 -18.55 -2.25 -12.52
CA ASP A 47 -18.78 -2.22 -13.98
C ASP A 47 -17.50 -2.37 -14.82
N ARG A 48 -16.34 -2.64 -14.17
CA ARG A 48 -15.04 -2.62 -14.83
C ARG A 48 -14.44 -3.98 -14.99
N ARG A 49 -13.76 -4.14 -16.10
CA ARG A 49 -12.91 -5.29 -16.39
C ARG A 49 -11.75 -5.33 -15.39
N LEU A 50 -11.55 -6.48 -14.74
CA LEU A 50 -10.47 -6.75 -13.80
C LEU A 50 -9.75 -8.03 -14.24
N VAL A 51 -8.43 -7.96 -14.32
CA VAL A 51 -7.56 -9.11 -14.62
C VAL A 51 -6.68 -9.36 -13.41
N ARG A 52 -6.76 -10.56 -12.84
CA ARG A 52 -5.85 -11.01 -11.78
C ARG A 52 -4.50 -11.39 -12.38
N LEU A 53 -3.44 -11.15 -11.62
CA LEU A 53 -2.09 -11.54 -11.98
C LEU A 53 -1.70 -12.80 -11.18
N ASP A 54 -0.83 -13.63 -11.76
CA ASP A 54 -0.37 -14.87 -11.14
C ASP A 54 0.38 -14.58 -9.82
N PRO A 55 -0.14 -15.03 -8.66
CA PRO A 55 0.52 -14.82 -7.37
C PRO A 55 1.90 -15.47 -7.31
N ALA A 56 2.13 -16.59 -7.98
CA ALA A 56 3.45 -17.22 -8.01
C ALA A 56 4.50 -16.30 -8.63
N ALA A 57 4.13 -15.58 -9.69
CA ALA A 57 4.99 -14.57 -10.30
C ALA A 57 5.01 -13.24 -9.52
N ALA A 58 4.01 -12.99 -8.67
CA ALA A 58 3.89 -11.79 -7.84
C ALA A 58 4.48 -11.96 -6.42
N GLY A 59 5.30 -12.97 -6.19
CA GLY A 59 5.89 -13.23 -4.87
C GLY A 59 4.88 -13.67 -3.81
N GLY A 60 3.76 -14.26 -4.20
CA GLY A 60 2.67 -14.69 -3.32
C GLY A 60 1.58 -13.65 -3.10
N LEU A 61 1.78 -12.41 -3.56
CA LEU A 61 0.79 -11.35 -3.40
C LEU A 61 -0.38 -11.50 -4.37
N ASN A 62 -1.59 -11.26 -3.88
CA ASN A 62 -2.78 -11.17 -4.74
C ASN A 62 -2.84 -9.79 -5.38
N LEU A 63 -2.52 -9.73 -6.67
CA LEU A 63 -2.55 -8.50 -7.46
C LEU A 63 -3.59 -8.60 -8.57
N ALA A 64 -4.19 -7.46 -8.92
CA ALA A 64 -5.04 -7.35 -10.10
C ALA A 64 -4.86 -6.00 -10.79
N LEU A 65 -5.12 -5.96 -12.08
CA LEU A 65 -5.22 -4.75 -12.89
C LEU A 65 -6.68 -4.45 -13.19
N VAL A 66 -7.06 -3.19 -13.15
CA VAL A 66 -8.40 -2.71 -13.50
C VAL A 66 -8.32 -1.54 -14.47
N ALA A 67 -9.20 -1.53 -15.47
CA ALA A 67 -9.26 -0.46 -16.47
C ALA A 67 -9.95 0.80 -15.94
N GLY A 68 -9.56 1.90 -16.53
CA GLY A 68 -10.36 3.13 -16.60
C GLY A 68 -10.31 4.06 -15.41
N ASP A 69 -10.93 5.21 -15.67
CA ASP A 69 -11.17 6.22 -14.65
C ASP A 69 -12.34 5.75 -13.80
N GLY A 70 -12.05 5.07 -12.69
CA GLY A 70 -13.04 4.82 -11.65
C GLY A 70 -13.91 6.04 -11.43
N PRO A 71 -15.18 5.92 -10.95
CA PRO A 71 -15.68 7.02 -10.18
C PRO A 71 -14.51 7.32 -9.26
N GLY A 72 -13.84 8.45 -9.50
CA GLY A 72 -12.90 8.92 -8.54
C GLY A 72 -13.66 8.74 -7.24
N LEU A 73 -13.17 7.93 -6.34
CA LEU A 73 -13.56 8.09 -4.97
C LEU A 73 -13.02 9.49 -4.66
N SER A 74 -13.75 10.48 -5.16
CA SER A 74 -13.64 11.85 -4.71
C SER A 74 -14.07 11.72 -3.25
N ALA A 75 -13.10 11.46 -2.39
CA ALA A 75 -13.36 11.53 -0.98
C ALA A 75 -13.98 12.92 -0.77
N PRO A 76 -15.16 13.04 -0.16
CA PRO A 76 -15.71 14.33 0.18
C PRO A 76 -14.61 15.09 0.91
N ALA A 77 -14.44 16.37 0.60
CA ALA A 77 -13.45 17.20 1.28
C ALA A 77 -13.74 17.12 2.77
N VAL A 78 -12.83 16.47 3.50
CA VAL A 78 -12.99 16.27 4.93
C VAL A 78 -12.56 17.55 5.62
N SER A 79 -13.51 18.30 6.15
CA SER A 79 -13.27 19.55 6.87
C SER A 79 -12.97 19.37 8.36
N GLU A 80 -13.19 18.18 8.90
CA GLU A 80 -13.00 17.91 10.32
C GLU A 80 -11.56 17.51 10.65
N ALA A 81 -10.94 18.16 11.64
CA ALA A 81 -9.60 17.84 12.13
C ALA A 81 -9.48 16.38 12.59
N SER A 82 -10.56 15.83 13.15
CA SER A 82 -10.64 14.44 13.64
C SER A 82 -10.84 13.39 12.55
N ALA A 83 -10.81 13.76 11.28
CA ALA A 83 -11.06 12.84 10.19
C ALA A 83 -9.77 12.39 9.50
N VAL A 84 -9.81 11.16 8.96
CA VAL A 84 -8.82 10.63 8.03
C VAL A 84 -9.13 11.19 6.65
N SER A 85 -8.12 11.78 6.00
CA SER A 85 -8.32 12.51 4.74
C SER A 85 -8.01 11.70 3.49
N ALA A 86 -7.02 10.81 3.55
CA ALA A 86 -6.58 10.02 2.40
C ALA A 86 -5.73 8.81 2.81
N LEU A 87 -5.59 7.83 1.92
CA LEU A 87 -4.54 6.83 2.00
C LEU A 87 -3.20 7.48 1.62
N ASP A 88 -2.15 7.25 2.42
CA ASP A 88 -0.79 7.75 2.18
C ASP A 88 0.06 6.69 1.45
N HIS A 89 0.18 5.52 2.06
CA HIS A 89 0.93 4.42 1.46
C HIS A 89 0.39 3.05 1.89
N VAL A 90 0.79 2.06 1.11
CA VAL A 90 0.58 0.62 1.39
C VAL A 90 1.92 0.03 1.78
N VAL A 91 1.93 -0.85 2.78
CA VAL A 91 3.15 -1.51 3.25
C VAL A 91 3.13 -2.99 2.89
N ILE A 92 4.20 -3.44 2.26
CA ILE A 92 4.47 -4.84 1.92
C ILE A 92 5.69 -5.31 2.71
N ALA A 93 5.57 -6.42 3.41
CA ALA A 93 6.71 -7.10 4.02
C ALA A 93 7.31 -8.07 2.99
N ALA A 94 8.44 -7.71 2.41
CA ALA A 94 9.11 -8.54 1.42
C ALA A 94 10.11 -9.51 2.06
N ARG A 95 10.33 -10.64 1.39
CA ARG A 95 11.29 -11.67 1.78
C ARG A 95 12.57 -11.63 0.96
N SER A 96 12.56 -10.92 -0.17
CA SER A 96 13.73 -10.70 -1.01
C SER A 96 13.67 -9.32 -1.66
N GLY A 97 14.76 -8.57 -1.54
CA GLY A 97 14.89 -7.24 -2.14
C GLY A 97 14.93 -7.30 -3.66
N ASP A 98 15.62 -8.28 -4.23
CA ASP A 98 15.70 -8.46 -5.68
C ASP A 98 14.33 -8.83 -6.27
N ARG A 99 13.57 -9.69 -5.59
CA ARG A 99 12.20 -10.02 -6.00
C ARG A 99 11.30 -8.79 -5.95
N ALA A 100 11.39 -7.99 -4.91
CA ALA A 100 10.60 -6.76 -4.78
C ALA A 100 10.94 -5.73 -5.86
N LEU A 101 12.22 -5.50 -6.15
CA LEU A 101 12.67 -4.62 -7.24
C LEU A 101 12.19 -5.14 -8.60
N ALA A 102 12.30 -6.46 -8.82
CA ALA A 102 11.80 -7.07 -10.05
C ALA A 102 10.28 -6.93 -10.21
N LEU A 103 9.50 -7.16 -9.14
CA LEU A 103 8.04 -7.07 -9.20
C LEU A 103 7.57 -5.63 -9.39
N TRP A 104 7.90 -4.76 -8.45
CA TRP A 104 7.35 -3.40 -8.43
C TRP A 104 7.98 -2.49 -9.48
N GLY A 105 9.31 -2.55 -9.64
CA GLY A 105 10.03 -1.74 -10.62
C GLY A 105 9.97 -2.32 -12.03
N ALA A 106 10.54 -3.50 -12.25
CA ALA A 106 10.73 -4.01 -13.61
C ALA A 106 9.42 -4.54 -14.24
N ARG A 107 8.62 -5.34 -13.53
CA ARG A 107 7.41 -5.97 -14.10
C ARG A 107 6.22 -5.03 -14.12
N LEU A 108 5.94 -4.34 -13.02
CA LEU A 108 4.83 -3.39 -12.92
C LEU A 108 5.19 -1.98 -13.40
N GLY A 109 6.48 -1.66 -13.51
CA GLY A 109 6.94 -0.38 -14.03
C GLY A 109 6.70 0.79 -13.08
N LEU A 110 6.68 0.55 -11.77
CA LEU A 110 6.63 1.61 -10.78
C LEU A 110 8.00 2.26 -10.61
N ASP A 111 7.99 3.56 -10.37
CA ASP A 111 9.19 4.35 -10.22
C ASP A 111 9.74 4.25 -8.79
N LEU A 112 10.94 3.70 -8.63
CA LEU A 112 11.63 3.61 -7.34
C LEU A 112 12.16 4.98 -6.94
N ARG A 113 11.59 5.57 -5.89
CA ARG A 113 11.95 6.89 -5.38
C ARG A 113 13.05 6.85 -4.34
N LEU A 114 13.07 5.82 -3.52
CA LEU A 114 14.06 5.66 -2.46
C LEU A 114 14.29 4.19 -2.16
N ASP A 115 15.54 3.81 -2.01
CA ASP A 115 15.98 2.52 -1.47
C ASP A 115 17.04 2.80 -0.40
N ARG A 116 16.74 2.47 0.84
CA ARG A 116 17.65 2.71 1.95
C ARG A 116 17.60 1.61 2.99
N SER A 117 18.74 1.32 3.57
CA SER A 117 18.88 0.47 4.74
C SER A 117 19.13 1.33 5.98
N ASN A 118 18.43 1.01 7.07
CA ASN A 118 18.66 1.67 8.35
C ASN A 118 18.85 0.59 9.44
N PRO A 119 20.09 0.32 9.87
CA PRO A 119 20.38 -0.68 10.90
C PRO A 119 19.70 -0.38 12.25
N ALA A 120 19.52 0.90 12.61
CA ALA A 120 18.84 1.27 13.85
C ALA A 120 17.35 0.91 13.85
N TRP A 121 16.75 0.75 12.68
CA TRP A 121 15.36 0.27 12.53
C TRP A 121 15.28 -1.22 12.18
N GLY A 122 16.43 -1.86 11.94
CA GLY A 122 16.50 -3.24 11.51
C GLY A 122 15.80 -3.48 10.16
N ALA A 123 15.78 -2.49 9.27
CA ALA A 123 14.99 -2.56 8.04
C ALA A 123 15.69 -1.90 6.83
N ARG A 124 15.52 -2.53 5.66
CA ARG A 124 15.65 -1.90 4.34
C ARG A 124 14.26 -1.50 3.87
N GLN A 125 14.11 -0.29 3.39
CA GLN A 125 12.85 0.26 2.90
C GLN A 125 13.02 0.72 1.46
N MET A 126 12.12 0.29 0.59
CA MET A 126 12.03 0.72 -0.79
C MET A 126 10.67 1.39 -1.00
N PHE A 127 10.67 2.56 -1.63
CA PHE A 127 9.48 3.37 -1.85
C PHE A 127 9.25 3.52 -3.35
N PHE A 128 8.14 2.98 -3.84
CA PHE A 128 7.76 3.07 -5.24
C PHE A 128 6.58 4.02 -5.41
N ALA A 129 6.65 4.94 -6.37
CA ALA A 129 5.53 5.81 -6.71
C ALA A 129 4.43 5.00 -7.41
N CYS A 130 3.21 5.11 -6.92
CA CYS A 130 2.04 4.42 -7.48
C CYS A 130 0.87 5.40 -7.64
N GLY A 131 0.90 6.21 -8.70
CA GLY A 131 -0.04 7.31 -8.87
C GLY A 131 0.14 8.36 -7.78
N GLY A 132 -0.93 8.70 -7.06
CA GLY A 132 -0.88 9.61 -5.91
C GLY A 132 -0.50 8.95 -4.58
N LEU A 133 -0.11 7.66 -4.60
CA LEU A 133 0.23 6.85 -3.44
C LEU A 133 1.67 6.36 -3.52
N VAL A 134 2.14 5.79 -2.42
CA VAL A 134 3.43 5.12 -2.31
C VAL A 134 3.21 3.65 -1.97
N MET A 135 3.96 2.75 -2.61
CA MET A 135 4.14 1.37 -2.18
C MET A 135 5.43 1.32 -1.37
N GLU A 136 5.31 1.16 -0.07
CA GLU A 136 6.46 0.94 0.82
C GLU A 136 6.71 -0.56 0.92
N VAL A 137 7.89 -0.99 0.50
CA VAL A 137 8.33 -2.38 0.62
C VAL A 137 9.41 -2.46 1.67
N VAL A 138 9.18 -3.28 2.70
CA VAL A 138 10.05 -3.39 3.86
C VAL A 138 10.65 -4.80 3.94
N LEU A 139 11.97 -4.87 4.08
CA LEU A 139 12.71 -6.08 4.41
C LEU A 139 13.33 -5.94 5.78
N ARG A 140 13.32 -7.01 6.58
CA ARG A 140 14.03 -7.06 7.84
C ARG A 140 15.52 -7.32 7.62
N LEU A 141 16.35 -6.47 8.16
CA LEU A 141 17.80 -6.70 8.18
C LEU A 141 18.14 -7.79 9.20
N GLY A 142 19.13 -8.63 8.86
CA GLY A 142 19.56 -9.74 9.70
C GLY A 142 18.79 -11.05 9.51
N GLU A 143 17.66 -11.03 8.77
CA GLU A 143 17.02 -12.25 8.27
C GLU A 143 17.62 -12.61 6.90
N ALA A 144 17.83 -13.91 6.63
CA ALA A 144 18.25 -14.36 5.31
C ALA A 144 17.14 -14.09 4.28
N GLU A 145 17.50 -13.45 3.17
CA GLU A 145 16.56 -13.27 2.06
C GLU A 145 16.21 -14.62 1.43
N THR A 146 14.95 -14.80 1.07
CA THR A 146 14.47 -16.03 0.42
C THR A 146 13.34 -15.74 -0.55
N THR A 147 13.27 -16.52 -1.62
CA THR A 147 12.14 -16.53 -2.56
C THR A 147 11.14 -17.66 -2.28
N ASP A 148 11.45 -18.58 -1.37
CA ASP A 148 10.62 -19.75 -1.07
C ASP A 148 9.41 -19.41 -0.18
N ARG A 149 9.41 -18.22 0.41
CA ARG A 149 8.31 -17.71 1.22
C ARG A 149 7.63 -16.54 0.51
N PRO A 150 6.31 -16.43 0.63
CA PRO A 150 5.58 -15.29 0.04
C PRO A 150 5.95 -13.98 0.75
N ASP A 151 5.80 -12.91 0.00
CA ASP A 151 5.69 -11.56 0.54
C ASP A 151 4.31 -11.38 1.15
N ASP A 152 4.19 -10.52 2.16
CA ASP A 152 2.96 -10.33 2.88
C ASP A 152 2.47 -8.87 2.74
N PHE A 153 1.15 -8.69 2.58
CA PHE A 153 0.53 -7.39 2.82
C PHE A 153 0.67 -7.07 4.31
N ASN A 154 1.36 -5.97 4.64
CA ASN A 154 1.73 -5.65 6.01
C ASN A 154 0.91 -4.52 6.62
N GLY A 155 0.16 -3.75 5.84
CA GLY A 155 -0.75 -2.74 6.37
C GLY A 155 -0.93 -1.51 5.50
N LEU A 156 -1.62 -0.53 6.09
CA LEU A 156 -1.98 0.74 5.47
C LEU A 156 -1.54 1.92 6.33
N ALA A 157 -1.17 3.00 5.68
CA ALA A 157 -0.96 4.28 6.34
C ALA A 157 -1.93 5.32 5.78
N TRP A 158 -2.60 6.03 6.66
CA TRP A 158 -3.61 7.03 6.34
C TRP A 158 -3.16 8.42 6.75
N ARG A 159 -3.53 9.43 5.96
CA ARG A 159 -3.29 10.83 6.28
C ARG A 159 -4.38 11.39 7.17
N ALA A 160 -3.97 12.23 8.11
CA ALA A 160 -4.86 13.06 8.91
C ALA A 160 -4.30 14.49 9.01
N ALA A 161 -5.17 15.47 9.18
CA ALA A 161 -4.77 16.85 9.46
C ALA A 161 -4.25 16.99 10.89
N ASP A 162 -4.85 16.28 11.83
CA ASP A 162 -4.52 16.26 13.26
C ASP A 162 -4.54 14.84 13.81
N ALA A 163 -3.36 14.30 14.10
CA ALA A 163 -3.22 12.92 14.60
C ALA A 163 -3.81 12.75 16.01
N ASP A 164 -3.73 13.77 16.88
CA ASP A 164 -4.28 13.69 18.23
C ASP A 164 -5.82 13.70 18.19
N ALA A 165 -6.41 14.55 17.36
CA ALA A 165 -7.87 14.62 17.21
C ALA A 165 -8.43 13.29 16.66
N VAL A 166 -7.77 12.68 15.66
CA VAL A 166 -8.18 11.37 15.12
C VAL A 166 -8.01 10.28 16.16
N GLN A 167 -6.88 10.25 16.85
CA GLN A 167 -6.58 9.28 17.90
C GLN A 167 -7.62 9.34 19.02
N GLY A 168 -7.91 10.55 19.55
CA GLY A 168 -8.89 10.75 20.61
C GLY A 168 -10.30 10.30 20.19
N ARG A 169 -10.71 10.60 18.95
CA ARG A 169 -12.00 10.15 18.42
C ARG A 169 -12.06 8.62 18.33
N LEU A 170 -11.04 7.97 17.80
CA LEU A 170 -11.03 6.51 17.66
C LEU A 170 -10.96 5.80 19.02
N ALA A 171 -10.17 6.32 19.95
CA ALA A 171 -10.13 5.84 21.33
C ALA A 171 -11.51 5.97 22.02
N GLY A 172 -12.19 7.09 21.82
CA GLY A 172 -13.56 7.32 22.35
C GLY A 172 -14.60 6.40 21.75
N LEU A 173 -14.37 5.86 20.54
CA LEU A 173 -15.19 4.83 19.90
C LEU A 173 -14.80 3.39 20.30
N GLY A 174 -13.82 3.23 21.21
CA GLY A 174 -13.41 1.93 21.72
C GLY A 174 -12.37 1.19 20.87
N PHE A 175 -11.77 1.84 19.87
CA PHE A 175 -10.67 1.23 19.12
C PHE A 175 -9.39 1.12 19.95
N ASN A 176 -8.65 0.02 19.81
CA ASN A 176 -7.35 -0.15 20.42
C ASN A 176 -6.30 0.63 19.61
N VAL A 177 -5.97 1.84 20.06
CA VAL A 177 -5.04 2.75 19.42
C VAL A 177 -3.83 3.00 20.32
N SER A 178 -2.64 3.16 19.71
CA SER A 178 -1.46 3.59 20.45
C SER A 178 -1.51 5.09 20.80
N GLU A 179 -0.63 5.53 21.68
CA GLU A 179 -0.35 6.95 21.84
C GLU A 179 0.22 7.55 20.55
N VAL A 180 -0.04 8.85 20.34
CA VAL A 180 0.57 9.60 19.25
C VAL A 180 2.05 9.85 19.57
N ARG A 181 2.92 9.57 18.64
CA ARG A 181 4.37 9.73 18.75
C ARG A 181 4.97 10.39 17.50
N ASN A 182 6.20 10.85 17.60
CA ASN A 182 6.91 11.32 16.43
C ASN A 182 7.16 10.16 15.44
N GLY A 183 6.91 10.41 14.18
CA GLY A 183 7.21 9.46 13.10
C GLY A 183 8.71 9.42 12.80
N ARG A 184 9.10 8.46 11.97
CA ARG A 184 10.49 8.32 11.50
C ARG A 184 10.94 9.46 10.58
N LYS A 185 10.01 10.02 9.80
CA LYS A 185 10.25 11.21 8.99
C LYS A 185 10.13 12.45 9.91
N PRO A 186 11.11 13.37 9.92
CA PRO A 186 10.99 14.60 10.68
C PRO A 186 9.72 15.37 10.32
N GLY A 187 9.09 15.98 11.34
CA GLY A 187 7.84 16.73 11.14
C GLY A 187 6.59 15.87 10.95
N THR A 188 6.69 14.56 11.17
CA THR A 188 5.51 13.67 11.17
C THR A 188 5.12 13.25 12.59
N ARG A 189 3.82 13.09 12.82
CA ARG A 189 3.23 12.48 14.01
C ARG A 189 2.42 11.27 13.59
N ILE A 190 2.53 10.19 14.35
CA ILE A 190 1.88 8.93 13.98
C ILE A 190 1.28 8.22 15.20
N PHE A 191 0.23 7.45 14.96
CA PHE A 191 -0.24 6.41 15.87
C PHE A 191 -0.69 5.18 15.09
N THR A 192 -0.86 4.06 15.80
CA THR A 192 -1.19 2.76 15.21
C THR A 192 -2.54 2.27 15.76
N LEU A 193 -3.41 1.82 14.87
CA LEU A 193 -4.56 1.00 15.24
C LEU A 193 -4.11 -0.45 15.28
N ARG A 194 -4.37 -1.14 16.40
CA ARG A 194 -3.84 -2.49 16.64
C ARG A 194 -4.85 -3.58 16.35
N GLU A 195 -6.14 -3.26 16.49
CA GLU A 195 -7.24 -4.21 16.37
C GLU A 195 -8.49 -3.52 15.81
N GLY A 196 -9.43 -4.31 15.31
CA GLY A 196 -10.72 -3.82 14.84
C GLY A 196 -10.72 -3.19 13.45
N VAL A 197 -9.63 -3.35 12.70
CA VAL A 197 -9.50 -2.89 11.31
C VAL A 197 -9.15 -4.04 10.38
N PRO A 198 -9.63 -4.02 9.12
CA PRO A 198 -9.43 -5.12 8.17
C PRO A 198 -7.96 -5.39 7.83
N PHE A 199 -7.09 -4.39 7.99
CA PHE A 199 -5.68 -4.46 7.62
C PHE A 199 -4.83 -4.00 8.80
N THR A 200 -4.30 -4.94 9.56
CA THR A 200 -3.45 -4.68 10.72
C THR A 200 -1.99 -5.02 10.39
N PRO A 201 -1.04 -4.16 10.80
CA PRO A 201 -1.20 -2.87 11.47
C PRO A 201 -1.67 -1.75 10.52
N THR A 202 -2.53 -0.88 11.02
CA THR A 202 -2.95 0.33 10.33
C THR A 202 -2.38 1.53 11.06
N VAL A 203 -1.76 2.45 10.31
CA VAL A 203 -1.12 3.65 10.85
C VAL A 203 -1.90 4.88 10.37
N VAL A 204 -2.08 5.85 11.26
CA VAL A 204 -2.51 7.20 10.89
C VAL A 204 -1.33 8.14 11.07
N LEU A 205 -1.08 8.98 10.09
CA LEU A 205 0.00 9.94 10.09
C LEU A 205 -0.48 11.36 9.79
N GLN A 206 0.07 12.29 10.53
CA GLN A 206 0.01 13.73 10.27
C GLN A 206 1.37 14.19 9.76
N GLN A 207 1.38 14.98 8.70
CA GLN A 207 2.57 15.65 8.20
C GLN A 207 2.40 17.16 8.38
N ASN A 208 3.35 17.80 9.05
CA ASN A 208 3.32 19.26 9.25
C ASN A 208 3.50 19.97 7.89
N ALA A 209 2.74 21.04 7.68
CA ALA A 209 2.69 21.77 6.41
C ALA A 209 4.04 22.37 5.93
N GLY A 210 5.07 22.39 6.78
CA GLY A 210 6.41 22.93 6.46
C GLY A 210 7.40 21.93 5.86
N THR A 211 7.06 20.63 5.77
CA THR A 211 7.97 19.57 5.27
C THR A 211 7.55 18.99 3.92
N ALA A 212 6.57 19.56 3.26
CA ALA A 212 6.06 19.12 1.96
C ALA A 212 7.03 19.32 0.78
N GLY A 213 8.21 19.89 0.99
CA GLY A 213 9.20 20.23 -0.05
C GLY A 213 10.46 19.37 -0.08
N ALA A 214 10.59 18.37 0.80
CA ALA A 214 11.70 17.42 0.75
C ALA A 214 11.13 16.04 0.35
N GLU A 215 10.80 15.89 -0.94
CA GLU A 215 10.70 14.56 -1.53
C GLU A 215 12.09 13.90 -1.44
N PRO A 216 12.17 12.63 -1.01
CA PRO A 216 13.41 11.87 -1.06
C PRO A 216 13.85 11.59 -2.50
#